data_721b589f12b4da55268ed223c25a69f1
#
_entry.id   721b589f12b4da55268ed223c25a69f1
#
_cell.length_a   1.000
_cell.length_b   1.000
_cell.length_c   1.000
_cell.angle_alpha   90.00
_cell.angle_beta   90.00
_cell.angle_gamma   90.00
#
_symmetry.space_group_name_H-M   'P 1'
#
loop_
_entity.id
_entity.type
_entity.pdbx_description
1 polymer ?
#
loop_
_entity_poly.entity_id
_entity_poly.type
_entity_poly.pdbx_seq_one_letter_code
_entity_poly.pdbx_strand_id
1 'polypeptide(L)'
;MSKLKVFCFGFGQVAESFANKLIREKKNFDLNITSRQETHQIDFNSIKINSYQFTNIKFDSSILAKLQEADCILISIPPIEGKDIVANFFDANKKIIINCKWITYLSATSVYGDHKGNWVNENSLTKPTSANGLSRLEAEKTWKNLSNKNNYPLQIFRLAGIYSNEFNILK
;
A
#
# COMPACT_ATOMS: atom_id res chain seq x y z
N MET A 1 10.35 -7.93 -23.45
CA MET A 1 10.20 -7.00 -22.31
C MET A 1 10.30 -7.80 -21.02
N SER A 2 11.06 -7.32 -20.03
CA SER A 2 11.15 -7.95 -18.70
C SER A 2 9.79 -7.95 -18.01
N LYS A 3 9.52 -8.97 -17.20
CA LYS A 3 8.29 -9.09 -16.43
C LYS A 3 8.31 -8.04 -15.31
N LEU A 4 7.26 -7.21 -15.19
CA LEU A 4 7.14 -6.23 -14.12
C LEU A 4 6.86 -6.95 -12.79
N LYS A 5 7.71 -6.79 -11.79
CA LYS A 5 7.56 -7.41 -10.48
C LYS A 5 6.87 -6.45 -9.52
N VAL A 6 5.64 -6.80 -9.12
CA VAL A 6 4.79 -5.99 -8.25
C VAL A 6 4.61 -6.70 -6.92
N PHE A 7 4.77 -5.97 -5.81
CA PHE A 7 4.48 -6.46 -4.47
C PHE A 7 3.42 -5.57 -3.80
N CYS A 8 2.34 -6.18 -3.30
CA CYS A 8 1.27 -5.46 -2.61
C CYS A 8 1.18 -5.89 -1.14
N PHE A 9 1.40 -4.97 -0.22
CA PHE A 9 1.02 -5.17 1.16
C PHE A 9 -0.50 -4.98 1.32
N GLY A 10 -1.21 -6.10 1.49
CA GLY A 10 -2.66 -6.18 1.42
C GLY A 10 -3.19 -6.33 -0.02
N PHE A 11 -4.35 -6.95 -0.14
CA PHE A 11 -5.02 -7.16 -1.43
C PHE A 11 -6.51 -6.84 -1.28
N GLY A 12 -6.80 -5.57 -0.98
CA GLY A 12 -8.15 -5.02 -0.93
C GLY A 12 -8.51 -4.31 -2.23
N GLN A 13 -9.66 -3.66 -2.24
CA GLN A 13 -10.32 -3.05 -3.40
C GLN A 13 -9.39 -2.27 -4.36
N VAL A 14 -8.50 -1.45 -3.83
CA VAL A 14 -7.57 -0.66 -4.68
C VAL A 14 -6.52 -1.55 -5.33
N ALA A 15 -5.92 -2.48 -4.56
CA ALA A 15 -4.91 -3.39 -5.08
C ALA A 15 -5.51 -4.37 -6.11
N GLU A 16 -6.73 -4.87 -5.88
CA GLU A 16 -7.48 -5.69 -6.83
C GLU A 16 -7.79 -4.92 -8.12
N SER A 17 -8.27 -3.67 -8.01
CA SER A 17 -8.53 -2.81 -9.17
C SER A 17 -7.27 -2.53 -9.97
N PHE A 18 -6.14 -2.33 -9.29
CA PHE A 18 -4.84 -2.17 -9.94
C PHE A 18 -4.42 -3.45 -10.68
N ALA A 19 -4.52 -4.63 -10.05
CA ALA A 19 -4.23 -5.91 -10.69
C ALA A 19 -5.12 -6.16 -11.91
N ASN A 20 -6.42 -5.87 -11.79
CA ASN A 20 -7.37 -5.97 -12.90
C ASN A 20 -7.01 -5.06 -14.08
N LYS A 21 -6.49 -3.85 -13.79
CA LYS A 21 -6.01 -2.95 -14.82
C LYS A 21 -4.79 -3.53 -15.55
N LEU A 22 -3.82 -4.11 -14.82
CA LEU A 22 -2.65 -4.76 -15.44
C LEU A 22 -3.06 -5.92 -16.36
N ILE A 23 -4.02 -6.74 -15.93
CA ILE A 23 -4.56 -7.85 -16.73
C ILE A 23 -5.24 -7.32 -18.01
N ARG A 24 -6.13 -6.34 -17.86
CA ARG A 24 -6.87 -5.73 -18.98
C ARG A 24 -5.94 -5.09 -20.00
N GLU A 25 -4.86 -4.46 -19.56
CA GLU A 25 -3.85 -3.86 -20.43
C GLU A 25 -2.83 -4.89 -20.96
N LYS A 26 -3.04 -6.18 -20.71
CA LYS A 26 -2.17 -7.28 -21.14
C LYS A 26 -0.69 -7.07 -20.77
N LYS A 27 -0.44 -6.49 -19.60
CA LYS A 27 0.92 -6.29 -19.11
C LYS A 27 1.54 -7.63 -18.73
N ASN A 28 2.84 -7.81 -19.02
CA ASN A 28 3.60 -8.95 -18.51
C ASN A 28 4.07 -8.61 -17.09
N PHE A 29 3.44 -9.18 -16.06
CA PHE A 29 3.76 -8.88 -14.66
C PHE A 29 3.77 -10.14 -13.78
N ASP A 30 4.42 -10.04 -12.65
CA ASP A 30 4.41 -10.96 -11.53
C ASP A 30 3.87 -10.23 -10.31
N LEU A 31 2.80 -10.74 -9.72
CA LEU A 31 2.16 -10.12 -8.58
C LEU A 31 2.29 -11.00 -7.35
N ASN A 32 2.86 -10.42 -6.31
CA ASN A 32 2.96 -11.02 -4.99
C ASN A 32 2.19 -10.13 -4.01
N ILE A 33 1.43 -10.73 -3.12
CA ILE A 33 0.59 -9.99 -2.17
C ILE A 33 0.80 -10.49 -0.75
N THR A 34 0.27 -9.76 0.21
CA THR A 34 0.20 -10.24 1.60
C THR A 34 -1.24 -10.38 2.09
N SER A 35 -1.46 -11.33 2.99
CA SER A 35 -2.71 -11.52 3.71
C SER A 35 -2.43 -11.89 5.17
N ARG A 36 -3.50 -11.93 5.99
CA ARG A 36 -3.40 -12.43 7.38
C ARG A 36 -3.36 -13.95 7.47
N GLN A 37 -3.76 -14.64 6.41
CA GLN A 37 -3.75 -16.11 6.33
C GLN A 37 -2.33 -16.64 6.14
N GLU A 38 -2.13 -17.93 6.38
CA GLU A 38 -0.88 -18.62 6.05
C GLU A 38 -0.55 -18.48 4.56
N THR A 39 0.74 -18.56 4.24
CA THR A 39 1.22 -18.43 2.85
C THR A 39 0.60 -19.51 1.94
N HIS A 40 -0.02 -19.06 0.86
CA HIS A 40 -0.69 -19.92 -0.12
C HIS A 40 -0.72 -19.23 -1.50
N GLN A 41 -1.17 -19.96 -2.50
CA GLN A 41 -1.49 -19.39 -3.81
C GLN A 41 -3.00 -19.15 -3.93
N ILE A 42 -3.36 -18.06 -4.59
CA ILE A 42 -4.74 -17.74 -4.97
C ILE A 42 -4.86 -17.65 -6.49
N ASP A 43 -6.00 -18.06 -7.00
CA ASP A 43 -6.38 -17.82 -8.40
C ASP A 43 -7.18 -16.52 -8.49
N PHE A 44 -6.64 -15.56 -9.26
CA PHE A 44 -7.25 -14.26 -9.46
C PHE A 44 -7.35 -13.97 -10.97
N ASN A 45 -8.58 -14.04 -11.52
CA ASN A 45 -8.85 -13.81 -12.95
C ASN A 45 -7.90 -14.60 -13.87
N SER A 46 -7.79 -15.91 -13.62
CA SER A 46 -6.96 -16.87 -14.37
C SER A 46 -5.44 -16.66 -14.24
N ILE A 47 -4.99 -15.84 -13.30
CA ILE A 47 -3.57 -15.77 -12.94
C ILE A 47 -3.35 -16.31 -11.54
N LYS A 48 -2.21 -16.96 -11.31
CA LYS A 48 -1.80 -17.42 -9.99
C LYS A 48 -1.00 -16.32 -9.30
N ILE A 49 -1.40 -15.98 -8.07
CA ILE A 49 -0.77 -14.97 -7.23
C ILE A 49 -0.29 -15.63 -5.95
N ASN A 50 0.94 -15.36 -5.53
CA ASN A 50 1.42 -15.80 -4.22
C ASN A 50 0.97 -14.83 -3.15
N SER A 51 0.27 -15.34 -2.14
CA SER A 51 -0.17 -14.61 -0.95
C SER A 51 0.67 -15.04 0.24
N TYR A 52 1.47 -14.13 0.77
CA TYR A 52 2.35 -14.36 1.91
C TYR A 52 1.69 -13.93 3.22
N GLN A 53 1.90 -14.71 4.27
CA GLN A 53 1.41 -14.31 5.59
C GLN A 53 2.12 -13.05 6.08
N PHE A 54 1.32 -12.04 6.49
CA PHE A 54 1.83 -10.81 7.07
C PHE A 54 0.86 -10.25 8.12
N THR A 55 1.31 -10.16 9.35
CA THR A 55 0.57 -9.61 10.49
C THR A 55 1.50 -8.71 11.31
N ASN A 56 0.98 -8.09 12.36
CA ASN A 56 1.79 -7.33 13.34
C ASN A 56 2.71 -8.21 14.21
N ILE A 57 2.50 -9.53 14.21
CA ILE A 57 3.25 -10.48 15.06
C ILE A 57 4.16 -11.39 14.21
N LYS A 58 3.67 -11.81 13.05
CA LYS A 58 4.32 -12.83 12.23
C LYS A 58 4.28 -12.46 10.75
N PHE A 59 5.37 -12.74 10.05
CA PHE A 59 5.43 -12.65 8.60
C PHE A 59 6.23 -13.83 8.00
N ASP A 60 5.93 -14.16 6.76
CA ASP A 60 6.71 -15.14 5.99
C ASP A 60 8.04 -14.50 5.57
N SER A 61 9.15 -15.14 5.90
CA SER A 61 10.50 -14.64 5.59
C SER A 61 10.78 -14.51 4.08
N SER A 62 10.06 -15.24 3.23
CA SER A 62 10.15 -15.13 1.78
C SER A 62 9.76 -13.74 1.25
N ILE A 63 9.00 -12.95 2.03
CA ILE A 63 8.67 -11.55 1.72
C ILE A 63 9.94 -10.74 1.47
N LEU A 64 11.00 -10.95 2.27
CA LEU A 64 12.25 -10.21 2.15
C LEU A 64 12.90 -10.39 0.77
N ALA A 65 12.97 -11.62 0.28
CA ALA A 65 13.50 -11.92 -1.05
C ALA A 65 12.61 -11.34 -2.16
N LYS A 66 11.28 -11.40 -2.02
CA LYS A 66 10.35 -10.83 -3.00
C LYS A 66 10.40 -9.33 -3.07
N LEU A 67 10.62 -8.65 -1.95
CA LEU A 67 10.81 -7.19 -1.93
C LEU A 67 12.13 -6.77 -2.60
N GLN A 68 13.21 -7.52 -2.44
CA GLN A 68 14.47 -7.26 -3.14
C GLN A 68 14.34 -7.35 -4.66
N GLU A 69 13.44 -8.21 -5.13
CA GLU A 69 13.16 -8.37 -6.56
C GLU A 69 12.11 -7.38 -7.10
N ALA A 70 11.35 -6.72 -6.23
CA ALA A 70 10.21 -5.90 -6.64
C ALA A 70 10.64 -4.64 -7.41
N ASP A 71 10.02 -4.41 -8.57
CA ASP A 71 10.10 -3.14 -9.29
C ASP A 71 9.21 -2.08 -8.63
N CYS A 72 8.06 -2.50 -8.10
CA CYS A 72 7.00 -1.63 -7.61
C CYS A 72 6.36 -2.20 -6.35
N ILE A 73 6.13 -1.36 -5.36
CA ILE A 73 5.49 -1.75 -4.09
C ILE A 73 4.27 -0.88 -3.83
N LEU A 74 3.13 -1.54 -3.59
CA LEU A 74 1.88 -0.89 -3.18
C LEU A 74 1.58 -1.24 -1.72
N ILE A 75 1.36 -0.22 -0.89
CA ILE A 75 1.02 -0.38 0.52
C ILE A 75 -0.42 0.02 0.70
N SER A 76 -1.31 -0.98 0.80
CA SER A 76 -2.75 -0.79 0.96
C SER A 76 -3.27 -1.16 2.35
N ILE A 77 -2.43 -1.75 3.22
CA ILE A 77 -2.78 -2.01 4.61
C ILE A 77 -2.88 -0.68 5.36
N PRO A 78 -4.02 -0.36 5.98
CA PRO A 78 -4.15 0.85 6.79
C PRO A 78 -3.40 0.72 8.13
N PRO A 79 -3.06 1.83 8.79
CA PRO A 79 -2.62 1.79 10.18
C PRO A 79 -3.69 1.14 11.06
N ILE A 80 -3.26 0.32 12.00
CA ILE A 80 -4.12 -0.36 12.97
C ILE A 80 -3.79 0.22 14.34
N GLU A 81 -4.79 0.73 15.07
CA GLU A 81 -4.60 1.32 16.41
C GLU A 81 -3.46 2.37 16.46
N GLY A 82 -3.39 3.20 15.45
CA GLY A 82 -2.35 4.24 15.33
C GLY A 82 -0.97 3.74 14.90
N LYS A 83 -0.79 2.44 14.63
CA LYS A 83 0.49 1.84 14.23
C LYS A 83 0.45 1.37 12.78
N ASP A 84 1.44 1.78 12.00
CA ASP A 84 1.64 1.24 10.65
C ASP A 84 2.60 0.05 10.71
N ILE A 85 2.02 -1.15 10.63
CA ILE A 85 2.76 -2.42 10.73
C ILE A 85 3.73 -2.61 9.55
N VAL A 86 3.42 -2.05 8.38
CA VAL A 86 4.30 -2.13 7.20
C VAL A 86 5.48 -1.18 7.36
N ALA A 87 5.25 0.05 7.82
CA ALA A 87 6.34 0.99 8.10
C ALA A 87 7.30 0.45 9.17
N ASN A 88 6.77 -0.18 10.24
CA ASN A 88 7.59 -0.83 11.27
C ASN A 88 8.42 -1.98 10.68
N PHE A 89 7.82 -2.80 9.81
CA PHE A 89 8.54 -3.87 9.13
C PHE A 89 9.70 -3.32 8.27
N PHE A 90 9.48 -2.23 7.53
CA PHE A 90 10.54 -1.59 6.74
C PHE A 90 11.64 -0.97 7.59
N ASP A 91 11.32 -0.36 8.73
CA ASP A 91 12.33 0.19 9.64
C ASP A 91 13.19 -0.89 10.29
N ALA A 92 12.58 -2.03 10.63
CA ALA A 92 13.31 -3.19 11.18
C ALA A 92 14.24 -3.86 10.15
N ASN A 93 13.88 -3.82 8.86
CA ASN A 93 14.57 -4.52 7.78
C ASN A 93 15.19 -3.55 6.76
N LYS A 94 16.06 -2.65 7.23
CA LYS A 94 16.74 -1.65 6.41
C LYS A 94 17.55 -2.30 5.28
N LYS A 95 17.56 -1.72 4.08
CA LYS A 95 18.27 -2.19 2.88
C LYS A 95 17.61 -3.31 2.06
N ILE A 96 16.32 -3.62 2.29
CA ILE A 96 15.63 -4.64 1.50
C ILE A 96 15.45 -4.22 0.03
N ILE A 97 15.28 -2.92 -0.24
CA ILE A 97 14.79 -2.42 -1.52
C ILE A 97 15.92 -1.78 -2.32
N ILE A 98 16.63 -2.58 -3.08
CA ILE A 98 17.77 -2.11 -3.86
C ILE A 98 17.37 -1.54 -5.23
N ASN A 99 16.34 -2.11 -5.89
CA ASN A 99 15.97 -1.79 -7.27
C ASN A 99 14.52 -1.31 -7.47
N CYS A 100 13.80 -1.02 -6.40
CA CYS A 100 12.41 -0.58 -6.48
C CYS A 100 12.29 0.77 -7.19
N LYS A 101 11.44 0.85 -8.21
CA LYS A 101 11.21 2.08 -8.99
C LYS A 101 10.25 3.04 -8.30
N TRP A 102 9.30 2.51 -7.52
CA TRP A 102 8.41 3.30 -6.70
C TRP A 102 7.77 2.48 -5.56
N ILE A 103 7.47 3.19 -4.48
CA ILE A 103 6.67 2.72 -3.36
C ILE A 103 5.47 3.64 -3.25
N THR A 104 4.26 3.11 -3.36
CA THR A 104 3.04 3.89 -3.16
C THR A 104 2.39 3.53 -1.84
N TYR A 105 2.28 4.51 -0.95
CA TYR A 105 1.48 4.42 0.27
C TYR A 105 0.09 4.99 0.04
N LEU A 106 -0.95 4.19 0.28
CA LEU A 106 -2.34 4.62 0.19
C LEU A 106 -2.75 5.29 1.50
N SER A 107 -2.76 6.60 1.52
CA SER A 107 -3.32 7.43 2.59
C SER A 107 -4.78 7.76 2.30
N ALA A 108 -5.35 8.73 3.02
CA ALA A 108 -6.72 9.16 2.86
C ALA A 108 -6.85 10.68 2.98
N THR A 109 -7.86 11.25 2.31
CA THR A 109 -8.18 12.69 2.41
C THR A 109 -8.59 13.12 3.82
N SER A 110 -8.93 12.19 4.71
CA SER A 110 -9.22 12.46 6.12
C SER A 110 -8.06 13.14 6.87
N VAL A 111 -6.82 13.10 6.33
CA VAL A 111 -5.67 13.82 6.89
C VAL A 111 -5.82 15.35 6.81
N TYR A 112 -6.64 15.85 5.89
CA TYR A 112 -6.86 17.30 5.77
C TYR A 112 -7.74 17.85 6.91
N GLY A 113 -8.71 17.07 7.41
CA GLY A 113 -9.71 17.53 8.36
C GLY A 113 -10.76 18.45 7.71
N ASP A 114 -11.36 19.36 8.49
CA ASP A 114 -12.38 20.28 8.01
C ASP A 114 -11.76 21.58 7.46
N HIS A 115 -11.90 21.80 6.17
CA HIS A 115 -11.53 23.02 5.45
C HIS A 115 -12.73 23.91 5.11
N LYS A 116 -13.90 23.69 5.76
CA LYS A 116 -15.13 24.48 5.59
C LYS A 116 -15.57 24.57 4.11
N GLY A 117 -15.44 23.46 3.37
CA GLY A 117 -15.79 23.38 1.95
C GLY A 117 -14.78 23.98 0.98
N ASN A 118 -13.65 24.49 1.46
CA ASN A 118 -12.60 24.98 0.57
C ASN A 118 -11.85 23.83 -0.13
N TRP A 119 -11.40 24.09 -1.34
CA TRP A 119 -10.55 23.17 -2.08
C TRP A 119 -9.22 22.96 -1.37
N VAL A 120 -8.74 21.71 -1.39
CA VAL A 120 -7.44 21.31 -0.86
C VAL A 120 -6.61 20.61 -1.93
N ASN A 121 -5.30 20.73 -1.79
CA ASN A 121 -4.31 20.00 -2.59
C ASN A 121 -3.24 19.38 -1.67
N GLU A 122 -2.24 18.75 -2.24
CA GLU A 122 -1.17 18.06 -1.49
C GLU A 122 -0.35 18.98 -0.58
N ASN A 123 -0.31 20.30 -0.85
CA ASN A 123 0.40 21.30 -0.05
C ASN A 123 -0.49 21.95 1.02
N SER A 124 -1.79 21.65 1.01
CA SER A 124 -2.73 22.19 1.99
C SER A 124 -2.43 21.67 3.38
N LEU A 125 -2.69 22.52 4.37
CA LEU A 125 -2.47 22.19 5.78
C LEU A 125 -3.29 20.97 6.20
N THR A 126 -2.63 20.01 6.85
CA THR A 126 -3.29 18.82 7.39
C THR A 126 -3.71 19.06 8.83
N LYS A 127 -5.02 18.93 9.13
CA LYS A 127 -5.63 19.15 10.45
C LYS A 127 -6.67 18.06 10.75
N PRO A 128 -6.28 16.76 10.78
CA PRO A 128 -7.24 15.69 11.01
C PRO A 128 -7.85 15.81 12.41
N THR A 129 -9.16 15.56 12.50
CA THR A 129 -9.91 15.54 13.77
C THR A 129 -10.37 14.12 14.11
N SER A 130 -10.48 13.24 13.10
CA SER A 130 -10.87 11.84 13.31
C SER A 130 -9.66 10.97 13.69
N ALA A 131 -9.89 9.92 14.49
CA ALA A 131 -8.85 8.96 14.86
C ALA A 131 -8.17 8.32 13.63
N ASN A 132 -8.96 8.02 12.57
CA ASN A 132 -8.43 7.51 11.31
C ASN A 132 -7.53 8.53 10.61
N GLY A 133 -7.95 9.79 10.53
CA GLY A 133 -7.14 10.87 9.92
C GLY A 133 -5.83 11.10 10.67
N LEU A 134 -5.87 11.09 12.01
CA LEU A 134 -4.68 11.21 12.85
C LEU A 134 -3.70 10.05 12.62
N SER A 135 -4.21 8.80 12.63
CA SER A 135 -3.40 7.61 12.37
C SER A 135 -2.77 7.63 10.96
N ARG A 136 -3.54 8.06 9.95
CA ARG A 136 -3.02 8.19 8.57
C ARG A 136 -1.95 9.27 8.47
N LEU A 137 -2.15 10.43 9.10
CA LEU A 137 -1.15 11.51 9.09
C LEU A 137 0.16 11.08 9.77
N GLU A 138 0.07 10.34 10.87
CA GLU A 138 1.26 9.82 11.55
C GLU A 138 2.00 8.78 10.69
N ALA A 139 1.26 7.90 10.01
CA ALA A 139 1.83 6.96 9.06
C ALA A 139 2.51 7.68 7.88
N GLU A 140 1.91 8.75 7.32
CA GLU A 140 2.56 9.57 6.28
C GLU A 140 3.90 10.15 6.75
N LYS A 141 3.98 10.66 7.99
CA LYS A 141 5.23 11.17 8.57
C LYS A 141 6.28 10.06 8.70
N THR A 142 5.86 8.90 9.20
CA THR A 142 6.74 7.73 9.34
C THR A 142 7.30 7.31 7.98
N TRP A 143 6.44 7.19 6.96
CA TRP A 143 6.87 6.83 5.60
C TRP A 143 7.80 7.88 4.98
N LYS A 144 7.54 9.18 5.16
CA LYS A 144 8.44 10.26 4.71
C LYS A 144 9.80 10.16 5.38
N ASN A 145 9.85 9.92 6.69
CA ASN A 145 11.10 9.74 7.43
C ASN A 145 11.89 8.51 6.94
N LEU A 146 11.21 7.38 6.73
CA LEU A 146 11.82 6.17 6.15
C LEU A 146 12.35 6.41 4.74
N SER A 147 11.59 7.11 3.90
CA SER A 147 12.00 7.48 2.55
C SER A 147 13.25 8.34 2.56
N ASN A 148 13.27 9.40 3.35
CA ASN A 148 14.43 10.30 3.47
C ASN A 148 15.69 9.57 3.98
N LYS A 149 15.51 8.70 4.99
CA LYS A 149 16.63 7.99 5.63
C LYS A 149 17.24 6.90 4.73
N ASN A 150 16.41 6.24 3.92
CA ASN A 150 16.83 5.09 3.12
C ASN A 150 16.78 5.37 1.61
N ASN A 151 16.47 6.60 1.21
CA ASN A 151 16.33 7.03 -0.18
C ASN A 151 15.30 6.22 -0.97
N TYR A 152 14.15 5.90 -0.35
CA TYR A 152 13.08 5.18 -1.02
C TYR A 152 12.30 6.09 -1.97
N PRO A 153 11.92 5.61 -3.18
CA PRO A 153 11.11 6.35 -4.14
C PRO A 153 9.63 6.37 -3.73
N LEU A 154 9.32 7.07 -2.64
CA LEU A 154 8.00 7.10 -2.02
C LEU A 154 7.03 8.03 -2.74
N GLN A 155 5.82 7.55 -2.94
CA GLN A 155 4.63 8.32 -3.36
C GLN A 155 3.52 8.12 -2.32
N ILE A 156 2.83 9.18 -1.93
CA ILE A 156 1.70 9.12 -1.01
C ILE A 156 0.43 9.55 -1.74
N PHE A 157 -0.55 8.65 -1.84
CA PHE A 157 -1.84 8.93 -2.45
C PHE A 157 -2.91 9.10 -1.37
N ARG A 158 -3.42 10.31 -1.20
CA ARG A 158 -4.52 10.63 -0.30
C ARG A 158 -5.84 10.37 -1.01
N LEU A 159 -6.36 9.15 -0.84
CA LEU A 159 -7.59 8.71 -1.49
C LEU A 159 -8.81 9.32 -0.80
N ALA A 160 -9.75 9.79 -1.61
CA ALA A 160 -11.10 10.15 -1.17
C ALA A 160 -11.97 8.89 -1.00
N GLY A 161 -13.29 9.05 -0.90
CA GLY A 161 -14.21 7.91 -0.89
C GLY A 161 -14.03 7.04 -2.14
N ILE A 162 -13.87 5.74 -1.93
CA ILE A 162 -13.69 4.77 -3.01
C ILE A 162 -15.05 4.17 -3.33
N TYR A 163 -15.46 4.30 -4.58
CA TYR A 163 -16.73 3.77 -5.08
C TYR A 163 -16.50 2.63 -6.07
N SER A 164 -17.32 1.60 -5.98
CA SER A 164 -17.37 0.50 -6.95
C SER A 164 -18.80 0.01 -7.11
N ASN A 165 -19.02 -0.91 -8.04
CA ASN A 165 -20.35 -1.55 -8.22
C ASN A 165 -20.81 -2.28 -6.95
N GLU A 166 -19.88 -2.78 -6.13
CA GLU A 166 -20.15 -3.52 -4.90
C GLU A 166 -20.18 -2.62 -3.66
N PHE A 167 -19.39 -1.54 -3.67
CA PHE A 167 -19.23 -0.59 -2.57
C PHE A 167 -19.60 0.81 -3.04
N ASN A 168 -20.83 1.22 -2.80
CA ASN A 168 -21.30 2.57 -3.09
C ASN A 168 -22.32 3.03 -2.03
N ILE A 169 -22.52 4.34 -1.96
CA ILE A 169 -23.35 4.99 -0.95
C ILE A 169 -24.86 4.68 -1.13
N LEU A 170 -25.23 4.08 -2.25
CA LEU A 170 -26.63 3.78 -2.61
C LEU A 170 -27.06 2.33 -2.27
N LYS A 171 -26.18 1.55 -1.66
CA LYS A 171 -26.47 0.18 -1.20
C LYS A 171 -26.53 0.10 0.30
#